data_57b956d1746c705a2e061f025ed41bf0
#
_entry.id   57b956d1746c705a2e061f025ed41bf0
#
_cell.length_a   1.000
_cell.length_b   1.000
_cell.length_c   1.000
_cell.angle_alpha   90.00
_cell.angle_beta   90.00
_cell.angle_gamma   90.00
#
_symmetry.space_group_name_H-M   'P 1'
#
loop_
_entity.id
_entity.type
_entity.pdbx_description
1 polymer ?
#
loop_
_entity_poly.entity_id
_entity_poly.type
_entity_poly.pdbx_seq_one_letter_code
_entity_poly.pdbx_strand_id
1 'polypeptide(L)'
;AAATALIEAFAPTIILSDDGLQHLTLPRNFEIVVLDGDRRLGNGRLLPMGPLREPAARLDSVDWVLMRNGENEESAFHYQLEGFEHRHSAKILAAEGVAKQWQGLRVAAVTGLGQPDQFFSALNSLGLTVQSHAFPDHHSLTEVDLATIAADVIVVTEKDAVKLCGINDERIWILVISTKVPKALLRRLGAQFNQAEAVPCSTL
;
A
#
# COMPACT_ATOMS: atom_id res chain seq x y z
N ALA A 1 4.55 2.46 25.35
CA ALA A 1 5.20 1.12 25.45
C ALA A 1 6.02 0.79 24.21
N ALA A 2 5.41 0.59 22.99
CA ALA A 2 6.18 0.19 21.80
C ALA A 2 7.19 1.25 21.34
N ALA A 3 6.78 2.51 21.22
CA ALA A 3 7.68 3.61 20.83
C ALA A 3 8.85 3.77 21.82
N THR A 4 8.58 3.68 23.14
CA THR A 4 9.62 3.74 24.18
C THR A 4 10.63 2.61 24.00
N ALA A 5 10.16 1.38 23.80
CA ALA A 5 11.01 0.22 23.58
C ALA A 5 11.86 0.37 22.30
N LEU A 6 11.30 0.93 21.21
CA LEU A 6 12.05 1.23 19.99
C LEU A 6 13.16 2.27 20.22
N ILE A 7 12.87 3.33 20.98
CA ILE A 7 13.84 4.37 21.32
C ILE A 7 14.99 3.78 22.15
N GLU A 8 14.66 3.00 23.18
CA GLU A 8 15.64 2.37 24.06
C GLU A 8 16.52 1.35 23.33
N ALA A 9 15.93 0.55 22.43
CA ALA A 9 16.66 -0.52 21.75
C ALA A 9 17.50 -0.03 20.55
N PHE A 10 17.04 0.98 19.81
CA PHE A 10 17.60 1.31 18.50
C PHE A 10 17.99 2.78 18.33
N ALA A 11 17.63 3.67 19.29
CA ALA A 11 17.85 5.12 19.19
C ALA A 11 17.52 5.69 17.79
N PRO A 12 16.33 5.41 17.21
CA PRO A 12 15.97 5.81 15.86
C PRO A 12 15.90 7.33 15.73
N THR A 13 16.31 7.86 14.60
CA THR A 13 16.16 9.30 14.29
C THR A 13 14.72 9.67 13.95
N ILE A 14 13.94 8.73 13.40
CA ILE A 14 12.53 8.90 13.02
C ILE A 14 11.76 7.64 13.39
N ILE A 15 10.55 7.81 13.90
CA ILE A 15 9.58 6.73 14.11
C ILE A 15 8.39 7.00 13.18
N LEU A 16 8.07 6.04 12.33
CA LEU A 16 6.87 6.06 11.51
C LEU A 16 5.79 5.22 12.18
N SER A 17 4.58 5.79 12.30
CA SER A 17 3.41 5.08 12.82
C SER A 17 2.40 4.90 11.71
N ASP A 18 2.12 3.66 11.33
CA ASP A 18 1.08 3.31 10.38
C ASP A 18 -0.27 3.13 11.11
N ASP A 19 -1.35 3.63 10.50
CA ASP A 19 -2.72 3.69 11.09
C ASP A 19 -2.75 4.28 12.51
N GLY A 20 -1.87 5.25 12.78
CA GLY A 20 -1.64 5.81 14.11
C GLY A 20 -2.48 7.03 14.46
N LEU A 21 -3.38 7.51 13.59
CA LEU A 21 -4.07 8.79 13.77
C LEU A 21 -4.88 8.85 15.06
N GLN A 22 -5.52 7.76 15.46
CA GLN A 22 -6.29 7.66 16.71
C GLN A 22 -5.44 7.31 17.94
N HIS A 23 -4.13 7.14 17.79
CA HIS A 23 -3.24 6.83 18.92
C HIS A 23 -2.80 8.12 19.66
N LEU A 24 -3.74 8.78 20.31
CA LEU A 24 -3.59 10.14 20.88
C LEU A 24 -2.52 10.26 21.97
N THR A 25 -2.11 9.15 22.59
CA THR A 25 -1.05 9.14 23.62
C THR A 25 0.36 9.14 23.03
N LEU A 26 0.50 8.97 21.70
CA LEU A 26 1.77 9.05 21.02
C LEU A 26 1.98 10.48 20.50
N PRO A 27 2.93 11.26 21.05
CA PRO A 27 3.28 12.56 20.49
C PRO A 27 3.80 12.42 19.07
N ARG A 28 3.48 13.39 18.22
CA ARG A 28 3.90 13.37 16.82
C ARG A 28 4.32 14.75 16.36
N ASN A 29 5.33 14.76 15.52
CA ASN A 29 5.86 15.99 14.95
C ASN A 29 5.22 16.31 13.60
N PHE A 30 4.61 15.31 12.94
CA PHE A 30 3.97 15.45 11.64
C PHE A 30 2.87 14.39 11.45
N GLU A 31 1.71 14.81 10.99
CA GLU A 31 0.58 13.94 10.70
C GLU A 31 0.21 13.99 9.22
N ILE A 32 0.16 12.82 8.59
CA ILE A 32 -0.30 12.68 7.22
C ILE A 32 -1.54 11.81 7.21
N VAL A 33 -2.64 12.33 6.68
CA VAL A 33 -3.83 11.54 6.40
C VAL A 33 -3.83 11.15 4.94
N VAL A 34 -4.03 9.87 4.67
CA VAL A 34 -4.16 9.33 3.31
C VAL A 34 -5.62 9.04 3.04
N LEU A 35 -6.17 9.68 2.03
CA LEU A 35 -7.54 9.46 1.56
C LEU A 35 -7.53 8.75 0.21
N ASP A 36 -8.50 7.88 0.04
CA ASP A 36 -8.83 7.31 -1.27
C ASP A 36 -9.67 8.34 -2.05
N GLY A 37 -9.17 8.80 -3.19
CA GLY A 37 -9.84 9.83 -3.99
C GLY A 37 -11.19 9.40 -4.56
N ASP A 38 -11.38 8.09 -4.78
CA ASP A 38 -12.64 7.55 -5.30
C ASP A 38 -13.72 7.48 -4.20
N ARG A 39 -13.31 7.10 -2.99
CA ARG A 39 -14.21 6.97 -1.82
C ARG A 39 -14.33 8.24 -1.01
N ARG A 40 -13.27 9.03 -0.94
CA ARG A 40 -13.17 10.24 -0.12
C ARG A 40 -13.60 9.96 1.33
N LEU A 41 -14.55 10.71 1.84
CA LEU A 41 -15.10 10.55 3.18
C LEU A 41 -16.39 9.69 3.23
N GLY A 42 -16.70 9.00 2.13
CA GLY A 42 -17.93 8.22 2.01
C GLY A 42 -19.18 9.10 2.19
N ASN A 43 -20.08 8.70 3.09
CA ASN A 43 -21.29 9.48 3.41
C ASN A 43 -21.05 10.58 4.46
N GLY A 44 -19.79 10.82 4.86
CA GLY A 44 -19.40 11.84 5.84
C GLY A 44 -19.82 11.56 7.30
N ARG A 45 -20.31 10.35 7.59
CA ARG A 45 -20.77 9.97 8.92
C ARG A 45 -19.76 9.09 9.65
N LEU A 46 -19.80 9.18 10.98
CA LEU A 46 -19.00 8.34 11.88
C LEU A 46 -19.56 6.90 11.94
N LEU A 47 -18.69 5.96 12.29
CA LEU A 47 -19.10 4.61 12.65
C LEU A 47 -20.19 4.64 13.75
N PRO A 48 -21.19 3.74 13.68
CA PRO A 48 -21.42 2.71 12.67
C PRO A 48 -22.24 3.18 11.45
N MET A 49 -22.65 4.46 11.40
CA MET A 49 -23.53 4.98 10.34
C MET A 49 -22.79 5.34 9.05
N GLY A 50 -21.47 5.39 9.08
CA GLY A 50 -20.58 5.68 7.96
C GLY A 50 -19.17 5.16 8.23
N PRO A 51 -18.22 5.42 7.31
CA PRO A 51 -16.89 4.85 7.37
C PRO A 51 -15.92 5.61 8.28
N LEU A 52 -16.28 6.78 8.78
CA LEU A 52 -15.34 7.64 9.49
C LEU A 52 -15.12 7.19 10.93
N ARG A 53 -13.85 7.15 11.35
CA ARG A 53 -13.46 6.94 12.76
C ARG A 53 -13.49 8.24 13.55
N GLU A 54 -13.26 9.38 12.88
CA GLU A 54 -13.27 10.73 13.46
C GLU A 54 -14.04 11.70 12.57
N PRO A 55 -14.52 12.85 13.11
CA PRO A 55 -15.23 13.85 12.30
C PRO A 55 -14.35 14.38 11.15
N ALA A 56 -14.96 14.73 10.03
CA ALA A 56 -14.23 15.28 8.86
C ALA A 56 -13.37 16.51 9.20
N ALA A 57 -13.81 17.34 10.17
CA ALA A 57 -13.07 18.50 10.65
C ALA A 57 -11.66 18.13 11.23
N ARG A 58 -11.41 16.85 11.53
CA ARG A 58 -10.09 16.39 11.93
C ARG A 58 -9.02 16.66 10.85
N LEU A 59 -9.42 16.70 9.59
CA LEU A 59 -8.53 17.01 8.46
C LEU A 59 -7.95 18.43 8.54
N ASP A 60 -8.65 19.36 9.19
CA ASP A 60 -8.20 20.75 9.32
C ASP A 60 -7.02 20.89 10.31
N SER A 61 -6.78 19.88 11.13
CA SER A 61 -5.75 19.87 12.18
C SER A 61 -4.54 18.99 11.89
N VAL A 62 -4.51 18.28 10.77
CA VAL A 62 -3.34 17.50 10.34
C VAL A 62 -2.40 18.33 9.49
N ASP A 63 -1.13 17.95 9.45
CA ASP A 63 -0.10 18.70 8.71
C ASP A 63 -0.24 18.53 7.19
N TRP A 64 -0.73 17.37 6.74
CA TRP A 64 -0.89 17.07 5.32
C TRP A 64 -2.02 16.08 5.06
N VAL A 65 -2.77 16.35 3.99
CA VAL A 65 -3.74 15.39 3.45
C VAL A 65 -3.25 14.94 2.08
N LEU A 66 -2.97 13.64 1.94
CA LEU A 66 -2.69 13.01 0.66
C LEU A 66 -3.96 12.36 0.11
N MET A 67 -4.22 12.55 -1.16
CA MET A 67 -5.36 11.95 -1.83
C MET A 67 -4.91 11.07 -2.99
N ARG A 68 -5.18 9.78 -2.91
CA ARG A 68 -4.92 8.87 -4.02
C ARG A 68 -5.85 9.23 -5.18
N ASN A 69 -5.29 9.36 -6.38
CA ASN A 69 -6.01 9.79 -7.59
C ASN A 69 -6.73 11.14 -7.43
N GLY A 70 -6.20 12.03 -6.60
CA GLY A 70 -6.73 13.38 -6.44
C GLY A 70 -6.43 14.27 -7.65
N GLU A 71 -7.18 15.36 -7.78
CA GLU A 71 -7.01 16.33 -8.87
C GLU A 71 -5.94 17.40 -8.57
N ASN A 72 -5.67 17.65 -7.28
CA ASN A 72 -4.71 18.66 -6.86
C ASN A 72 -3.31 18.06 -6.78
N GLU A 73 -2.41 18.49 -7.66
CA GLU A 73 -1.02 18.02 -7.74
C GLU A 73 -0.21 18.19 -6.44
N GLU A 74 -0.57 19.13 -5.57
CA GLU A 74 0.11 19.32 -4.29
C GLU A 74 -0.30 18.30 -3.21
N SER A 75 -1.47 17.72 -3.35
CA SER A 75 -2.01 16.72 -2.40
C SER A 75 -2.27 15.35 -3.02
N ALA A 76 -2.25 15.24 -4.35
CA ALA A 76 -2.50 13.99 -5.04
C ALA A 76 -1.26 13.10 -5.08
N PHE A 77 -1.50 11.80 -4.96
CA PHE A 77 -0.51 10.79 -5.29
C PHE A 77 -1.13 9.68 -6.14
N HIS A 78 -0.27 9.00 -6.89
CA HIS A 78 -0.68 7.94 -7.79
C HIS A 78 0.25 6.74 -7.62
N TYR A 79 -0.31 5.54 -7.74
CA TYR A 79 0.50 4.35 -7.90
C TYR A 79 1.03 4.30 -9.34
N GLN A 80 2.29 3.97 -9.45
CA GLN A 80 2.95 3.70 -10.71
C GLN A 80 3.27 2.20 -10.76
N LEU A 81 2.84 1.54 -11.84
CA LEU A 81 3.13 0.13 -12.06
C LEU A 81 4.54 0.03 -12.64
N GLU A 82 5.50 -0.44 -11.85
CA GLU A 82 6.90 -0.54 -12.26
C GLU A 82 7.16 -1.78 -13.11
N GLY A 83 6.53 -2.89 -12.72
CA GLY A 83 6.72 -4.14 -13.43
C GLY A 83 6.35 -5.36 -12.61
N PHE A 84 6.97 -6.47 -12.95
CA PHE A 84 6.73 -7.76 -12.33
C PHE A 84 8.05 -8.39 -11.94
N GLU A 85 8.15 -8.82 -10.71
CA GLU A 85 9.31 -9.56 -10.19
C GLU A 85 8.94 -11.04 -10.07
N HIS A 86 9.74 -11.89 -10.70
CA HIS A 86 9.58 -13.33 -10.54
C HIS A 86 10.08 -13.77 -9.18
N ARG A 87 9.21 -14.38 -8.40
CA ARG A 87 9.43 -14.64 -6.98
C ARG A 87 10.72 -15.43 -6.67
N HIS A 88 11.06 -16.41 -7.48
CA HIS A 88 12.21 -17.30 -7.20
C HIS A 88 13.50 -16.85 -7.87
N SER A 89 13.42 -16.33 -9.10
CA SER A 89 14.62 -15.95 -9.86
C SER A 89 14.99 -14.49 -9.75
N ALA A 90 14.17 -13.68 -9.09
CA ALA A 90 14.27 -12.21 -9.02
C ALA A 90 14.39 -11.56 -10.42
N LYS A 91 13.92 -12.26 -11.46
CA LYS A 91 13.84 -11.70 -12.82
C LYS A 91 12.78 -10.61 -12.83
N ILE A 92 13.14 -9.46 -13.38
CA ILE A 92 12.22 -8.32 -13.48
C ILE A 92 11.75 -8.17 -14.92
N LEU A 93 10.45 -7.98 -15.10
CA LEU A 93 9.82 -7.59 -16.35
C LEU A 93 9.20 -6.21 -16.16
N ALA A 94 9.51 -5.28 -17.07
CA ALA A 94 8.86 -3.97 -17.05
C ALA A 94 7.35 -4.10 -17.29
N ALA A 95 6.57 -3.21 -16.67
CA ALA A 95 5.12 -3.14 -16.90
C ALA A 95 4.80 -2.92 -18.38
N GLU A 96 5.60 -2.06 -19.03
CA GLU A 96 5.50 -1.83 -20.46
C GLU A 96 5.87 -3.08 -21.25
N GLY A 97 4.95 -3.49 -22.13
CA GLY A 97 5.18 -4.64 -23.02
C GLY A 97 4.96 -6.02 -22.39
N VAL A 98 4.60 -6.12 -21.10
CA VAL A 98 4.32 -7.40 -20.44
C VAL A 98 3.21 -8.19 -21.15
N ALA A 99 2.17 -7.52 -21.64
CA ALA A 99 1.09 -8.17 -22.39
C ALA A 99 1.60 -8.90 -23.63
N LYS A 100 2.62 -8.36 -24.31
CA LYS A 100 3.28 -9.02 -25.44
C LYS A 100 4.13 -10.21 -25.00
N GLN A 101 4.82 -10.09 -23.86
CA GLN A 101 5.66 -11.17 -23.33
C GLN A 101 4.85 -12.37 -22.86
N TRP A 102 3.66 -12.12 -22.29
CA TRP A 102 2.74 -13.16 -21.82
C TRP A 102 1.64 -13.50 -22.80
N GLN A 103 1.78 -13.07 -24.06
CA GLN A 103 0.81 -13.40 -25.10
C GLN A 103 0.67 -14.91 -25.27
N GLY A 104 -0.58 -15.39 -25.23
CA GLY A 104 -0.90 -16.81 -25.32
C GLY A 104 -0.77 -17.60 -24.02
N LEU A 105 -0.27 -17.01 -22.94
CA LEU A 105 -0.26 -17.62 -21.61
C LEU A 105 -1.58 -17.34 -20.87
N ARG A 106 -1.99 -18.30 -20.06
CA ARG A 106 -3.09 -18.12 -19.10
C ARG A 106 -2.54 -17.39 -17.87
N VAL A 107 -2.99 -16.18 -17.66
CA VAL A 107 -2.57 -15.35 -16.53
C VAL A 107 -3.68 -15.31 -15.49
N ALA A 108 -3.37 -15.71 -14.27
CA ALA A 108 -4.25 -15.58 -13.12
C ALA A 108 -3.77 -14.42 -12.22
N ALA A 109 -4.71 -13.64 -11.75
CA ALA A 109 -4.47 -12.59 -10.74
C ALA A 109 -5.06 -13.05 -9.41
N VAL A 110 -4.21 -13.20 -8.39
CA VAL A 110 -4.57 -13.78 -7.09
C VAL A 110 -4.32 -12.77 -5.98
N THR A 111 -5.31 -12.49 -5.15
CA THR A 111 -5.16 -11.55 -4.05
C THR A 111 -6.11 -11.82 -2.88
N GLY A 112 -5.64 -11.53 -1.66
CA GLY A 112 -6.41 -11.43 -0.43
C GLY A 112 -6.53 -10.00 0.07
N LEU A 113 -6.68 -9.04 -0.85
CA LEU A 113 -6.94 -7.64 -0.51
C LEU A 113 -8.43 -7.39 -0.27
N GLY A 114 -8.76 -6.48 0.65
CA GLY A 114 -10.14 -6.04 0.88
C GLY A 114 -10.78 -5.30 -0.31
N GLN A 115 -9.98 -4.87 -1.28
CA GLN A 115 -10.42 -4.20 -2.51
C GLN A 115 -9.70 -4.79 -3.73
N PRO A 116 -10.06 -5.99 -4.16
CA PRO A 116 -9.38 -6.71 -5.23
C PRO A 116 -9.54 -6.06 -6.61
N ASP A 117 -10.64 -5.34 -6.85
CA ASP A 117 -10.95 -4.75 -8.15
C ASP A 117 -9.89 -3.76 -8.63
N GLN A 118 -9.24 -3.05 -7.71
CA GLN A 118 -8.16 -2.12 -8.05
C GLN A 118 -6.94 -2.86 -8.63
N PHE A 119 -6.59 -3.99 -8.04
CA PHE A 119 -5.51 -4.84 -8.51
C PHE A 119 -5.82 -5.44 -9.90
N PHE A 120 -7.02 -5.95 -10.09
CA PHE A 120 -7.44 -6.49 -11.38
C PHE A 120 -7.50 -5.42 -12.46
N SER A 121 -8.03 -4.24 -12.14
CA SER A 121 -8.07 -3.09 -13.05
C SER A 121 -6.67 -2.62 -13.44
N ALA A 122 -5.72 -2.62 -12.49
CA ALA A 122 -4.33 -2.28 -12.77
C ALA A 122 -3.71 -3.23 -13.79
N LEU A 123 -3.90 -4.54 -13.65
CA LEU A 123 -3.41 -5.53 -14.61
C LEU A 123 -4.06 -5.39 -15.97
N ASN A 124 -5.38 -5.16 -16.02
CA ASN A 124 -6.11 -4.94 -17.27
C ASN A 124 -5.61 -3.67 -17.98
N SER A 125 -5.24 -2.61 -17.25
CA SER A 125 -4.69 -1.38 -17.86
C SER A 125 -3.35 -1.59 -18.56
N LEU A 126 -2.61 -2.65 -18.21
CA LEU A 126 -1.39 -3.08 -18.90
C LEU A 126 -1.66 -3.95 -20.14
N GLY A 127 -2.93 -4.14 -20.50
CA GLY A 127 -3.35 -4.97 -21.62
C GLY A 127 -3.34 -6.47 -21.33
N LEU A 128 -3.26 -6.87 -20.05
CA LEU A 128 -3.36 -8.27 -19.66
C LEU A 128 -4.83 -8.69 -19.55
N THR A 129 -5.14 -9.88 -20.04
CA THR A 129 -6.42 -10.56 -19.77
C THR A 129 -6.18 -11.55 -18.64
N VAL A 130 -6.74 -11.30 -17.47
CA VAL A 130 -6.47 -12.11 -16.29
C VAL A 130 -7.69 -12.88 -15.79
N GLN A 131 -7.46 -14.08 -15.26
CA GLN A 131 -8.44 -14.83 -14.47
C GLN A 131 -8.36 -14.30 -13.03
N SER A 132 -9.41 -13.65 -12.55
CA SER A 132 -9.43 -13.03 -11.23
C SER A 132 -9.79 -14.02 -10.13
N HIS A 133 -8.93 -14.15 -9.14
CA HIS A 133 -9.12 -14.98 -7.93
C HIS A 133 -9.00 -14.11 -6.69
N ALA A 134 -10.14 -13.69 -6.13
CA ALA A 134 -10.20 -12.94 -4.90
C ALA A 134 -10.46 -13.87 -3.71
N PHE A 135 -9.59 -13.82 -2.71
CA PHE A 135 -9.75 -14.50 -1.43
C PHE A 135 -10.24 -13.50 -0.36
N PRO A 136 -10.83 -13.98 0.74
CA PRO A 136 -11.20 -13.11 1.86
C PRO A 136 -10.02 -12.27 2.35
N ASP A 137 -10.30 -11.06 2.85
CA ASP A 137 -9.24 -10.20 3.40
C ASP A 137 -8.50 -10.93 4.54
N HIS A 138 -7.17 -10.77 4.58
CA HIS A 138 -6.26 -11.48 5.47
C HIS A 138 -6.17 -13.02 5.26
N HIS A 139 -6.78 -13.59 4.22
CA HIS A 139 -6.59 -15.01 3.91
C HIS A 139 -5.10 -15.31 3.70
N SER A 140 -4.65 -16.39 4.35
CA SER A 140 -3.30 -16.92 4.14
C SER A 140 -3.34 -17.88 2.95
N LEU A 141 -2.84 -17.42 1.80
CA LEU A 141 -2.75 -18.24 0.60
C LEU A 141 -1.91 -19.49 0.87
N THR A 142 -2.40 -20.64 0.43
CA THR A 142 -1.76 -21.95 0.61
C THR A 142 -1.36 -22.56 -0.72
N GLU A 143 -0.48 -23.58 -0.69
CA GLU A 143 -0.15 -24.36 -1.88
C GLU A 143 -1.39 -24.97 -2.55
N VAL A 144 -2.36 -25.40 -1.72
CA VAL A 144 -3.61 -25.98 -2.23
C VAL A 144 -4.44 -24.96 -3.00
N ASP A 145 -4.51 -23.71 -2.50
CA ASP A 145 -5.21 -22.65 -3.20
C ASP A 145 -4.60 -22.40 -4.58
N LEU A 146 -3.26 -22.33 -4.66
CA LEU A 146 -2.56 -22.10 -5.92
C LEU A 146 -2.58 -23.32 -6.86
N ALA A 147 -2.56 -24.52 -6.32
CA ALA A 147 -2.61 -25.74 -7.13
C ALA A 147 -3.93 -25.91 -7.88
N THR A 148 -5.02 -25.34 -7.38
CA THR A 148 -6.33 -25.36 -8.05
C THR A 148 -6.41 -24.39 -9.23
N ILE A 149 -5.48 -23.44 -9.34
CA ILE A 149 -5.49 -22.40 -10.37
C ILE A 149 -4.81 -22.90 -11.64
N ALA A 150 -5.58 -23.06 -12.70
CA ALA A 150 -5.10 -23.53 -14.00
C ALA A 150 -4.52 -22.37 -14.81
N ALA A 151 -3.34 -21.87 -14.42
CA ALA A 151 -2.64 -20.76 -15.07
C ALA A 151 -1.16 -21.10 -15.33
N ASP A 152 -0.59 -20.43 -16.33
CA ASP A 152 0.82 -20.51 -16.69
C ASP A 152 1.63 -19.42 -15.94
N VAL A 153 0.95 -18.32 -15.56
CA VAL A 153 1.46 -17.21 -14.77
C VAL A 153 0.46 -16.88 -13.67
N ILE A 154 0.93 -16.73 -12.44
CA ILE A 154 0.14 -16.28 -11.29
C ILE A 154 0.71 -14.94 -10.82
N VAL A 155 -0.08 -13.88 -10.92
CA VAL A 155 0.29 -12.56 -10.45
C VAL A 155 -0.32 -12.31 -9.08
N VAL A 156 0.52 -11.87 -8.15
CA VAL A 156 0.13 -11.49 -6.78
C VAL A 156 0.59 -10.07 -6.45
N THR A 157 0.04 -9.48 -5.40
CA THR A 157 0.54 -8.21 -4.86
C THR A 157 1.75 -8.43 -3.95
N GLU A 158 2.56 -7.39 -3.69
CA GLU A 158 3.65 -7.43 -2.71
C GLU A 158 3.14 -7.83 -1.31
N LYS A 159 1.97 -7.33 -0.90
CA LYS A 159 1.32 -7.68 0.38
C LYS A 159 0.98 -9.17 0.46
N ASP A 160 0.53 -9.76 -0.62
CA ASP A 160 0.19 -11.19 -0.65
C ASP A 160 1.45 -12.07 -0.79
N ALA A 161 2.47 -11.59 -1.51
CA ALA A 161 3.72 -12.30 -1.70
C ALA A 161 4.44 -12.65 -0.37
N VAL A 162 4.38 -11.75 0.63
CA VAL A 162 4.95 -12.02 1.97
C VAL A 162 4.27 -13.19 2.68
N LYS A 163 2.99 -13.45 2.38
CA LYS A 163 2.23 -14.56 2.97
C LYS A 163 2.53 -15.91 2.33
N LEU A 164 3.20 -15.92 1.18
CA LEU A 164 3.55 -17.12 0.43
C LEU A 164 4.87 -17.77 0.90
N CYS A 165 5.34 -17.44 2.12
CA CYS A 165 6.56 -18.04 2.67
C CYS A 165 6.45 -19.59 2.69
N GLY A 166 7.48 -20.28 2.13
CA GLY A 166 7.54 -21.72 2.05
C GLY A 166 6.83 -22.33 0.83
N ILE A 167 6.03 -21.58 0.08
CA ILE A 167 5.41 -22.07 -1.15
C ILE A 167 6.42 -21.95 -2.30
N ASN A 168 6.68 -23.10 -2.96
CA ASN A 168 7.57 -23.16 -4.11
C ASN A 168 6.79 -23.38 -5.40
N ASP A 169 6.31 -22.28 -5.99
CA ASP A 169 5.56 -22.28 -7.25
C ASP A 169 6.22 -21.30 -8.23
N GLU A 170 6.83 -21.85 -9.29
CA GLU A 170 7.58 -21.11 -10.32
C GLU A 170 6.68 -20.21 -11.20
N ARG A 171 5.36 -20.31 -11.06
CA ARG A 171 4.41 -19.46 -11.81
C ARG A 171 4.23 -18.08 -11.19
N ILE A 172 4.75 -17.84 -9.96
CA ILE A 172 4.44 -16.65 -9.18
C ILE A 172 5.27 -15.46 -9.61
N TRP A 173 4.56 -14.40 -9.98
CA TRP A 173 5.09 -13.07 -10.26
C TRP A 173 4.44 -12.04 -9.34
N ILE A 174 5.24 -11.14 -8.84
CA ILE A 174 4.83 -10.08 -7.91
C ILE A 174 4.67 -8.79 -8.71
N LEU A 175 3.49 -8.18 -8.68
CA LEU A 175 3.31 -6.84 -9.23
C LEU A 175 4.00 -5.83 -8.32
N VAL A 176 5.02 -5.17 -8.86
CA VAL A 176 5.79 -4.13 -8.16
C VAL A 176 5.19 -2.77 -8.48
N ILE A 177 4.87 -2.03 -7.43
CA ILE A 177 4.33 -0.69 -7.54
C ILE A 177 5.22 0.31 -6.83
N SER A 178 5.28 1.53 -7.33
CA SER A 178 5.85 2.67 -6.63
C SER A 178 4.78 3.73 -6.37
N THR A 179 5.08 4.66 -5.49
CA THR A 179 4.19 5.76 -5.17
C THR A 179 4.87 7.08 -5.48
N LYS A 180 4.30 7.82 -6.41
CA LYS A 180 4.77 9.15 -6.73
C LYS A 180 4.04 10.18 -5.86
N VAL A 181 4.72 10.62 -4.81
CA VAL A 181 4.19 11.64 -3.89
C VAL A 181 4.53 13.05 -4.35
N PRO A 182 3.73 14.07 -3.93
CA PRO A 182 3.99 15.47 -4.26
C PRO A 182 5.36 15.96 -3.79
N LYS A 183 6.10 16.67 -4.65
CA LYS A 183 7.39 17.30 -4.28
C LYS A 183 7.23 18.30 -3.14
N ALA A 184 6.06 18.94 -3.02
CA ALA A 184 5.75 19.87 -1.94
C ALA A 184 5.76 19.17 -0.57
N LEU A 185 5.18 17.96 -0.46
CA LEU A 185 5.24 17.15 0.76
C LEU A 185 6.69 16.79 1.11
N LEU A 186 7.49 16.32 0.14
CA LEU A 186 8.89 15.97 0.40
C LEU A 186 9.71 17.15 0.91
N ARG A 187 9.47 18.36 0.35
CA ARG A 187 10.11 19.59 0.84
C ARG A 187 9.66 19.95 2.25
N ARG A 188 8.37 19.81 2.55
CA ARG A 188 7.81 20.10 3.88
C ARG A 188 8.39 19.15 4.92
N LEU A 189 8.45 17.85 4.63
CA LEU A 189 9.07 16.84 5.50
C LEU A 189 10.56 17.14 5.71
N GLY A 190 11.32 17.42 4.64
CA GLY A 190 12.73 17.78 4.75
C GLY A 190 12.96 19.01 5.63
N ALA A 191 12.15 20.06 5.48
CA ALA A 191 12.22 21.23 6.35
C ALA A 191 11.89 20.91 7.81
N GLN A 192 10.90 20.08 8.06
CA GLN A 192 10.49 19.68 9.42
C GLN A 192 11.58 18.87 10.11
N PHE A 193 12.18 17.89 9.41
CA PHE A 193 13.19 17.02 10.01
C PHE A 193 14.57 17.66 10.12
N ASN A 194 14.94 18.61 9.26
CA ASN A 194 16.17 19.39 9.40
C ASN A 194 16.11 20.39 10.58
N GLN A 195 14.91 20.72 11.07
CA GLN A 195 14.69 21.64 12.20
C GLN A 195 14.32 20.92 13.50
N ALA A 196 14.04 19.61 13.44
CA ALA A 196 13.63 18.86 14.62
C ALA A 196 14.82 18.64 15.56
N GLU A 197 14.89 19.44 16.60
CA GLU A 197 15.53 19.02 17.84
C GLU A 197 14.79 17.78 18.38
N ALA A 198 15.53 16.80 18.85
CA ALA A 198 14.94 15.57 19.37
C ALA A 198 13.95 15.90 20.49
N VAL A 199 12.70 15.41 20.39
CA VAL A 199 11.73 15.53 21.48
C VAL A 199 12.31 14.79 22.68
N PRO A 200 12.51 15.46 23.82
CA PRO A 200 13.14 14.79 24.97
C PRO A 200 12.27 13.64 25.47
N CYS A 201 12.90 12.52 25.74
CA CYS A 201 12.27 11.27 26.21
C CYS A 201 11.46 11.45 27.53
N SER A 202 11.58 12.57 28.20
CA SER A 202 10.89 12.90 29.45
C SER A 202 9.38 13.22 29.27
N THR A 203 8.86 13.23 28.05
CA THR A 203 7.47 13.56 27.74
C THR A 203 6.64 12.36 27.26
N LEU A 204 7.20 11.15 27.29
CA LEU A 204 6.53 9.90 26.91
C LEU A 204 6.03 9.09 28.11
#